data_fecb2208037d898cc87e515cd01bb241
#
_entry.id   fecb2208037d898cc87e515cd01bb241
#
_cell.length_a   1.000
_cell.length_b   1.000
_cell.length_c   1.000
_cell.angle_alpha   90.00
_cell.angle_beta   90.00
_cell.angle_gamma   90.00
#
_symmetry.space_group_name_H-M   'P 1'
#
loop_
_entity.id
_entity.type
_entity.pdbx_description
1 polymer ?
#
loop_
_entity_poly.entity_id
_entity_poly.type
_entity_poly.pdbx_seq_one_letter_code
_entity_poly.pdbx_strand_id
1 'polypeptide(L)'
;MKKEFIIISKLIENDTRVLDVGCGDGTLMKYLKDEKNVDTRGLEISKNNVQNCTSKGLSVIEGNAEKDLHQFPNLSFDYAILSQTLQAFYNPEKVIDDLLKVANKAIVTIPNFGHWKVRMHLLFKGTMPITKTLPNEWYNTPNLHMCTIKDFFNFCSNKNIELYKSIALSSEKTSTINKKNLIIKNLYSELGIFLIKK
;
A
#
# COMPACT_ATOMS: atom_id res chain seq x y z
N MET A 1 11.29 6.97 -11.26
CA MET A 1 10.43 5.89 -10.74
C MET A 1 10.60 5.79 -9.24
N LYS A 2 9.50 5.69 -8.48
CA LYS A 2 9.57 5.45 -7.03
C LYS A 2 10.15 4.07 -6.76
N LYS A 3 11.07 3.94 -5.80
CA LYS A 3 11.69 2.65 -5.43
C LYS A 3 10.68 1.64 -4.92
N GLU A 4 9.64 2.10 -4.24
CA GLU A 4 8.49 1.31 -3.84
C GLU A 4 7.88 0.54 -5.02
N PHE A 5 7.65 1.20 -6.16
CA PHE A 5 7.06 0.59 -7.35
C PHE A 5 7.95 -0.52 -7.95
N ILE A 6 9.27 -0.31 -7.93
CA ILE A 6 10.24 -1.34 -8.34
C ILE A 6 10.17 -2.57 -7.41
N ILE A 7 9.97 -2.36 -6.10
CA ILE A 7 9.85 -3.46 -5.14
C ILE A 7 8.52 -4.19 -5.34
N ILE A 8 7.41 -3.45 -5.49
CA ILE A 8 6.08 -4.02 -5.78
C ILE A 8 6.16 -4.87 -7.05
N SER A 9 6.74 -4.36 -8.13
CA SER A 9 6.89 -5.10 -9.39
C SER A 9 7.66 -6.43 -9.21
N LYS A 10 8.70 -6.46 -8.37
CA LYS A 10 9.45 -7.70 -8.07
C LYS A 10 8.65 -8.74 -7.27
N LEU A 11 7.54 -8.35 -6.65
CA LEU A 11 6.64 -9.25 -5.92
C LEU A 11 5.54 -9.84 -6.83
N ILE A 12 5.33 -9.27 -8.00
CA ILE A 12 4.30 -9.66 -8.97
C ILE A 12 4.92 -10.52 -10.06
N GLU A 13 4.26 -11.59 -10.40
CA GLU A 13 4.62 -12.48 -11.50
C GLU A 13 4.21 -11.87 -12.85
N ASN A 14 4.89 -12.26 -13.94
CA ASN A 14 4.53 -11.79 -15.29
C ASN A 14 3.17 -12.38 -15.70
N ASP A 15 2.51 -11.73 -16.65
CA ASP A 15 1.27 -12.22 -17.31
C ASP A 15 0.12 -12.46 -16.30
N THR A 16 0.09 -11.72 -15.18
CA THR A 16 -0.95 -11.83 -14.15
C THR A 16 -1.96 -10.69 -14.24
N ARG A 17 -3.12 -10.89 -13.57
CA ARG A 17 -4.15 -9.85 -13.42
C ARG A 17 -3.98 -9.13 -12.09
N VAL A 18 -3.90 -7.81 -12.14
CA VAL A 18 -3.63 -6.96 -10.97
C VAL A 18 -4.69 -5.89 -10.83
N LEU A 19 -5.28 -5.78 -9.62
CA LEU A 19 -6.13 -4.68 -9.21
C LEU A 19 -5.32 -3.67 -8.38
N ASP A 20 -5.19 -2.45 -8.85
CA ASP A 20 -4.55 -1.34 -8.11
C ASP A 20 -5.62 -0.45 -7.49
N VAL A 21 -5.75 -0.49 -6.15
CA VAL A 21 -6.79 0.21 -5.40
C VAL A 21 -6.26 1.53 -4.85
N GLY A 22 -6.87 2.63 -5.29
CA GLY A 22 -6.33 3.98 -5.11
C GLY A 22 -5.14 4.19 -6.04
N CYS A 23 -5.30 3.86 -7.31
CA CYS A 23 -4.21 3.83 -8.29
C CYS A 23 -3.62 5.23 -8.63
N GLY A 24 -4.25 6.31 -8.15
CA GLY A 24 -3.80 7.67 -8.39
C GLY A 24 -3.71 7.99 -9.88
N ASP A 25 -2.57 8.51 -10.33
CA ASP A 25 -2.32 8.87 -11.72
C ASP A 25 -1.99 7.66 -12.64
N GLY A 26 -2.06 6.44 -12.13
CA GLY A 26 -1.80 5.20 -12.87
C GLY A 26 -0.32 4.90 -13.14
N THR A 27 0.61 5.63 -12.53
CA THR A 27 2.05 5.44 -12.78
C THR A 27 2.51 4.02 -12.47
N LEU A 28 2.04 3.41 -11.36
CA LEU A 28 2.36 2.02 -11.02
C LEU A 28 1.75 1.04 -12.02
N MET A 29 0.48 1.21 -12.38
CA MET A 29 -0.21 0.37 -13.36
C MET A 29 0.51 0.35 -14.71
N LYS A 30 0.88 1.56 -15.21
CA LYS A 30 1.63 1.67 -16.46
C LYS A 30 2.97 0.94 -16.38
N TYR A 31 3.70 1.11 -15.30
CA TYR A 31 4.97 0.44 -15.07
C TYR A 31 4.83 -1.10 -15.06
N LEU A 32 3.82 -1.63 -14.36
CA LEU A 32 3.56 -3.07 -14.32
C LEU A 32 3.17 -3.62 -15.70
N LYS A 33 2.35 -2.89 -16.46
CA LYS A 33 1.97 -3.26 -17.82
C LYS A 33 3.17 -3.31 -18.76
N ASP A 34 4.02 -2.27 -18.73
CA ASP A 34 5.17 -2.13 -19.64
C ASP A 34 6.28 -3.14 -19.31
N GLU A 35 6.55 -3.40 -18.03
CA GLU A 35 7.68 -4.22 -17.59
C GLU A 35 7.36 -5.71 -17.40
N LYS A 36 6.10 -6.04 -17.15
CA LYS A 36 5.66 -7.37 -16.71
C LYS A 36 4.55 -7.98 -17.57
N ASN A 37 4.05 -7.27 -18.56
CA ASN A 37 2.88 -7.68 -19.36
C ASN A 37 1.65 -8.01 -18.49
N VAL A 38 1.44 -7.25 -17.41
CA VAL A 38 0.35 -7.46 -16.46
C VAL A 38 -0.94 -6.83 -16.98
N ASP A 39 -2.07 -7.55 -16.91
CA ASP A 39 -3.40 -6.94 -17.10
C ASP A 39 -3.78 -6.15 -15.85
N THR A 40 -3.59 -4.83 -15.92
CA THR A 40 -3.85 -3.94 -14.78
C THR A 40 -5.26 -3.34 -14.86
N ARG A 41 -5.96 -3.36 -13.72
CA ARG A 41 -7.20 -2.63 -13.49
C ARG A 41 -7.02 -1.70 -12.33
N GLY A 42 -7.55 -0.48 -12.42
CA GLY A 42 -7.52 0.51 -11.32
C GLY A 42 -8.90 0.72 -10.73
N LEU A 43 -8.94 1.00 -9.43
CA LEU A 43 -10.09 1.55 -8.73
C LEU A 43 -9.66 2.86 -8.07
N GLU A 44 -10.27 3.99 -8.45
CA GLU A 44 -9.84 5.32 -8.01
C GLU A 44 -11.05 6.21 -7.74
N ILE A 45 -11.01 6.95 -6.62
CA ILE A 45 -12.12 7.83 -6.22
C ILE A 45 -12.07 9.21 -6.89
N SER A 46 -10.87 9.67 -7.27
CA SER A 46 -10.67 10.97 -7.88
C SER A 46 -10.95 10.93 -9.38
N LYS A 47 -11.99 11.62 -9.81
CA LYS A 47 -12.36 11.75 -11.23
C LYS A 47 -11.23 12.27 -12.10
N ASN A 48 -10.43 13.22 -11.59
CA ASN A 48 -9.27 13.76 -12.31
C ASN A 48 -8.22 12.68 -12.53
N ASN A 49 -7.95 11.84 -11.52
CA ASN A 49 -7.00 10.73 -11.64
C ASN A 49 -7.50 9.67 -12.63
N VAL A 50 -8.81 9.35 -12.59
CA VAL A 50 -9.43 8.43 -13.56
C VAL A 50 -9.25 8.94 -14.98
N GLN A 51 -9.51 10.22 -15.24
CA GLN A 51 -9.30 10.84 -16.55
C GLN A 51 -7.83 10.77 -16.99
N ASN A 52 -6.90 11.06 -16.08
CA ASN A 52 -5.45 10.96 -16.34
C ASN A 52 -5.03 9.53 -16.69
N CYS A 53 -5.57 8.52 -16.00
CA CYS A 53 -5.31 7.12 -16.30
C CYS A 53 -5.86 6.71 -17.66
N THR A 54 -7.11 7.07 -17.94
CA THR A 54 -7.78 6.76 -19.22
C THR A 54 -7.05 7.40 -20.39
N SER A 55 -6.56 8.64 -20.26
CA SER A 55 -5.77 9.31 -21.31
C SER A 55 -4.44 8.59 -21.60
N LYS A 56 -3.91 7.82 -20.62
CA LYS A 56 -2.72 6.96 -20.77
C LYS A 56 -3.05 5.55 -21.29
N GLY A 57 -4.31 5.27 -21.65
CA GLY A 57 -4.75 3.94 -22.11
C GLY A 57 -4.81 2.89 -21.02
N LEU A 58 -5.02 3.29 -19.75
CA LEU A 58 -5.17 2.41 -18.60
C LEU A 58 -6.66 2.16 -18.31
N SER A 59 -7.01 0.95 -17.90
CA SER A 59 -8.37 0.57 -17.51
C SER A 59 -8.60 0.91 -16.04
N VAL A 60 -9.37 1.95 -15.75
CA VAL A 60 -9.67 2.41 -14.39
C VAL A 60 -11.17 2.63 -14.22
N ILE A 61 -11.69 2.21 -13.08
CA ILE A 61 -13.07 2.41 -12.64
C ILE A 61 -13.09 3.55 -11.62
N GLU A 62 -13.95 4.53 -11.80
CA GLU A 62 -14.23 5.53 -10.77
C GLU A 62 -15.07 4.88 -9.67
N GLY A 63 -14.58 4.87 -8.43
CA GLY A 63 -15.30 4.25 -7.32
C GLY A 63 -14.59 4.40 -5.98
N ASN A 64 -15.36 4.09 -4.92
CA ASN A 64 -14.87 4.09 -3.55
C ASN A 64 -14.57 2.66 -3.11
N ALA A 65 -13.31 2.35 -2.80
CA ALA A 65 -12.89 1.01 -2.43
C ALA A 65 -13.68 0.42 -1.24
N GLU A 66 -14.05 1.23 -0.24
CA GLU A 66 -14.81 0.75 0.92
C GLU A 66 -16.24 0.31 0.57
N LYS A 67 -16.78 0.83 -0.56
CA LYS A 67 -18.14 0.55 -1.03
C LYS A 67 -18.18 -0.39 -2.21
N ASP A 68 -17.15 -0.38 -3.04
CA ASP A 68 -17.24 -0.99 -4.38
C ASP A 68 -16.36 -2.23 -4.55
N LEU A 69 -15.36 -2.47 -3.69
CA LEU A 69 -14.51 -3.67 -3.77
C LEU A 69 -15.30 -4.98 -3.75
N HIS A 70 -16.36 -5.06 -2.93
CA HIS A 70 -17.19 -6.26 -2.82
C HIS A 70 -17.99 -6.59 -4.09
N GLN A 71 -18.06 -5.67 -5.07
CA GLN A 71 -18.73 -5.89 -6.35
C GLN A 71 -17.85 -6.67 -7.35
N PHE A 72 -16.53 -6.73 -7.12
CA PHE A 72 -15.66 -7.56 -7.94
C PHE A 72 -15.86 -9.05 -7.60
N PRO A 73 -15.85 -9.93 -8.61
CA PRO A 73 -15.95 -11.37 -8.36
C PRO A 73 -14.79 -11.87 -7.47
N ASN A 74 -15.07 -12.85 -6.63
CA ASN A 74 -14.04 -13.47 -5.80
C ASN A 74 -12.93 -14.06 -6.68
N LEU A 75 -11.68 -13.88 -6.23
CA LEU A 75 -10.48 -14.41 -6.88
C LEU A 75 -10.35 -14.04 -8.38
N SER A 76 -10.93 -12.88 -8.76
CA SER A 76 -10.86 -12.38 -10.13
C SER A 76 -9.49 -11.80 -10.48
N PHE A 77 -8.64 -11.55 -9.50
CA PHE A 77 -7.28 -11.05 -9.66
C PHE A 77 -6.26 -11.98 -8.99
N ASP A 78 -5.05 -12.02 -9.56
CA ASP A 78 -3.92 -12.73 -8.96
C ASP A 78 -3.31 -11.91 -7.82
N TYR A 79 -3.27 -10.58 -8.02
CA TYR A 79 -2.80 -9.63 -7.01
C TYR A 79 -3.73 -8.44 -6.89
N ALA A 80 -3.90 -7.93 -5.66
CA ALA A 80 -4.45 -6.61 -5.40
C ALA A 80 -3.40 -5.73 -4.70
N ILE A 81 -3.36 -4.44 -5.02
CA ILE A 81 -2.36 -3.51 -4.48
C ILE A 81 -3.07 -2.39 -3.71
N LEU A 82 -2.53 -2.07 -2.53
CA LEU A 82 -2.80 -0.84 -1.77
C LEU A 82 -1.47 -0.12 -1.54
N SER A 83 -1.11 0.77 -2.45
CA SER A 83 0.13 1.54 -2.35
C SER A 83 -0.09 2.83 -1.57
N GLN A 84 0.25 2.82 -0.27
CA GLN A 84 0.10 3.94 0.66
C GLN A 84 -1.34 4.49 0.74
N THR A 85 -2.35 3.64 0.58
CA THR A 85 -3.76 4.02 0.55
C THR A 85 -4.51 3.52 1.80
N LEU A 86 -4.04 2.44 2.43
CA LEU A 86 -4.73 1.78 3.55
C LEU A 86 -5.10 2.73 4.69
N GLN A 87 -4.19 3.64 5.03
CA GLN A 87 -4.36 4.59 6.14
C GLN A 87 -5.37 5.70 5.86
N ALA A 88 -5.84 5.83 4.62
CA ALA A 88 -6.83 6.83 4.21
C ALA A 88 -8.29 6.32 4.29
N PHE A 89 -8.51 5.04 4.52
CA PHE A 89 -9.85 4.47 4.65
C PHE A 89 -10.42 4.66 6.05
N TYR A 90 -11.76 4.77 6.16
CA TYR A 90 -12.45 4.79 7.45
C TYR A 90 -12.43 3.42 8.13
N ASN A 91 -12.56 2.34 7.34
CA ASN A 91 -12.53 0.96 7.83
C ASN A 91 -11.47 0.13 7.09
N PRO A 92 -10.17 0.30 7.42
CA PRO A 92 -9.08 -0.40 6.75
C PRO A 92 -9.13 -1.93 6.92
N GLU A 93 -9.68 -2.43 8.03
CA GLU A 93 -9.89 -3.86 8.26
C GLU A 93 -10.80 -4.47 7.19
N LYS A 94 -11.98 -3.87 6.98
CA LYS A 94 -12.93 -4.32 5.95
C LYS A 94 -12.30 -4.30 4.56
N VAL A 95 -11.53 -3.26 4.24
CA VAL A 95 -10.86 -3.15 2.95
C VAL A 95 -9.86 -4.29 2.74
N ILE A 96 -9.06 -4.63 3.74
CA ILE A 96 -8.13 -5.79 3.67
C ILE A 96 -8.91 -7.10 3.47
N ASP A 97 -10.00 -7.30 4.20
CA ASP A 97 -10.84 -8.50 4.05
C ASP A 97 -11.43 -8.61 2.63
N ASP A 98 -11.92 -7.52 2.08
CA ASP A 98 -12.48 -7.49 0.73
C ASP A 98 -11.38 -7.65 -0.34
N LEU A 99 -10.20 -7.07 -0.15
CA LEU A 99 -9.04 -7.31 -1.01
C LEU A 99 -8.69 -8.79 -1.11
N LEU A 100 -8.62 -9.48 0.05
CA LEU A 100 -8.27 -10.90 0.13
C LEU A 100 -9.41 -11.83 -0.34
N LYS A 101 -10.61 -11.30 -0.62
CA LYS A 101 -11.67 -12.03 -1.33
C LYS A 101 -11.51 -11.91 -2.84
N VAL A 102 -11.17 -10.72 -3.34
CA VAL A 102 -11.12 -10.46 -4.79
C VAL A 102 -9.80 -10.88 -5.44
N ALA A 103 -8.73 -11.06 -4.66
CA ALA A 103 -7.42 -11.45 -5.15
C ALA A 103 -6.80 -12.60 -4.34
N ASN A 104 -5.96 -13.42 -5.03
CA ASN A 104 -5.23 -14.51 -4.40
C ASN A 104 -4.20 -14.02 -3.38
N LYS A 105 -3.57 -12.88 -3.68
CA LYS A 105 -2.56 -12.22 -2.83
C LYS A 105 -2.79 -10.72 -2.84
N ALA A 106 -2.47 -10.03 -1.74
CA ALA A 106 -2.51 -8.57 -1.71
C ALA A 106 -1.14 -7.99 -1.32
N ILE A 107 -0.78 -6.88 -1.96
CA ILE A 107 0.41 -6.10 -1.64
C ILE A 107 -0.05 -4.82 -0.96
N VAL A 108 0.36 -4.63 0.29
CA VAL A 108 0.01 -3.45 1.07
C VAL A 108 1.28 -2.70 1.43
N THR A 109 1.33 -1.42 1.14
CA THR A 109 2.42 -0.56 1.58
C THR A 109 1.92 0.50 2.53
N ILE A 110 2.67 0.73 3.60
CA ILE A 110 2.32 1.68 4.64
C ILE A 110 3.50 2.59 5.00
N PRO A 111 3.29 3.89 5.12
CA PRO A 111 4.27 4.79 5.73
C PRO A 111 4.41 4.47 7.20
N ASN A 112 5.65 4.49 7.70
CA ASN A 112 5.92 4.10 9.08
C ASN A 112 5.93 5.30 10.03
N PHE A 113 4.84 5.53 10.74
CA PHE A 113 4.78 6.52 11.82
C PHE A 113 5.67 6.17 13.02
N GLY A 114 6.12 4.92 13.13
CA GLY A 114 7.05 4.46 14.17
C GLY A 114 8.53 4.78 13.92
N HIS A 115 8.86 5.46 12.82
CA HIS A 115 10.24 5.80 12.48
C HIS A 115 10.88 6.73 13.52
N TRP A 116 12.16 6.52 13.82
CA TRP A 116 12.85 7.26 14.88
C TRP A 116 12.80 8.78 14.72
N LYS A 117 12.89 9.31 13.50
CA LYS A 117 12.79 10.76 13.23
C LYS A 117 11.43 11.32 13.63
N VAL A 118 10.35 10.57 13.37
CA VAL A 118 8.98 10.94 13.77
C VAL A 118 8.90 11.00 15.30
N ARG A 119 9.40 9.96 15.99
CA ARG A 119 9.40 9.89 17.46
C ARG A 119 10.20 11.02 18.10
N MET A 120 11.40 11.28 17.59
CA MET A 120 12.27 12.34 18.12
C MET A 120 11.68 13.73 17.86
N HIS A 121 11.06 13.94 16.70
CA HIS A 121 10.37 15.20 16.40
C HIS A 121 9.21 15.44 17.38
N LEU A 122 8.34 14.43 17.58
CA LEU A 122 7.24 14.50 18.55
C LEU A 122 7.76 14.74 19.98
N LEU A 123 8.82 14.04 20.38
CA LEU A 123 9.40 14.14 21.73
C LEU A 123 9.96 15.55 22.01
N PHE A 124 10.71 16.12 21.05
CA PHE A 124 11.42 17.38 21.28
C PHE A 124 10.65 18.62 20.82
N LYS A 125 9.81 18.50 19.80
CA LYS A 125 9.06 19.65 19.25
C LYS A 125 7.58 19.67 19.60
N GLY A 126 7.01 18.53 20.02
CA GLY A 126 5.59 18.43 20.38
C GLY A 126 4.62 18.67 19.21
N THR A 127 5.09 18.64 17.95
CA THR A 127 4.28 18.88 16.73
C THR A 127 4.36 17.68 15.80
N MET A 128 3.34 17.51 14.95
CA MET A 128 3.35 16.46 13.92
C MET A 128 4.47 16.71 12.90
N PRO A 129 5.32 15.71 12.64
CA PRO A 129 6.43 15.86 11.71
C PRO A 129 5.99 15.78 10.26
N ILE A 130 6.58 16.63 9.43
CA ILE A 130 6.52 16.50 7.97
C ILE A 130 7.78 15.77 7.51
N THR A 131 7.62 14.70 6.75
CA THR A 131 8.72 13.86 6.23
C THR A 131 8.48 13.51 4.76
N LYS A 132 9.45 12.85 4.11
CA LYS A 132 9.28 12.38 2.72
C LYS A 132 8.10 11.40 2.55
N THR A 133 7.84 10.59 3.57
CA THR A 133 6.74 9.60 3.56
C THR A 133 5.45 10.14 4.17
N LEU A 134 5.50 11.26 4.86
CA LEU A 134 4.40 11.99 5.48
C LEU A 134 4.49 13.46 5.09
N PRO A 135 4.21 13.82 3.82
CA PRO A 135 4.53 15.14 3.30
C PRO A 135 3.51 16.24 3.64
N ASN A 136 2.37 15.86 4.20
CA ASN A 136 1.26 16.79 4.43
C ASN A 136 1.25 17.30 5.87
N GLU A 137 0.71 18.50 6.05
CA GLU A 137 0.36 19.06 7.35
C GLU A 137 -0.75 18.22 8.01
N TRP A 138 -0.83 18.22 9.35
CA TRP A 138 -1.79 17.42 10.09
C TRP A 138 -3.27 17.71 9.73
N TYR A 139 -3.58 18.93 9.32
CA TYR A 139 -4.94 19.37 8.93
C TYR A 139 -5.24 19.16 7.43
N ASN A 140 -4.26 18.81 6.61
CA ASN A 140 -4.40 18.63 5.15
C ASN A 140 -3.88 17.26 4.69
N THR A 141 -3.84 16.28 5.60
CA THR A 141 -3.43 14.91 5.29
C THR A 141 -4.62 14.05 4.92
N PRO A 142 -4.52 13.17 3.90
CA PRO A 142 -5.53 12.15 3.65
C PRO A 142 -5.46 11.00 4.65
N ASN A 143 -4.42 10.94 5.51
CA ASN A 143 -4.24 9.84 6.45
C ASN A 143 -5.17 9.98 7.65
N LEU A 144 -6.15 9.10 7.75
CA LEU A 144 -7.07 9.00 8.90
C LEU A 144 -6.45 8.17 10.03
N HIS A 145 -5.63 7.18 9.70
CA HIS A 145 -5.01 6.26 10.65
C HIS A 145 -3.48 6.38 10.60
N MET A 146 -2.88 6.54 11.78
CA MET A 146 -1.43 6.51 11.95
C MET A 146 -1.00 5.08 12.23
N CYS A 147 -0.36 4.43 11.26
CA CYS A 147 0.06 3.04 11.35
C CYS A 147 1.58 2.91 11.38
N THR A 148 2.10 1.98 12.17
CA THR A 148 3.50 1.60 12.16
C THR A 148 3.68 0.24 11.49
N ILE A 149 4.91 -0.09 11.09
CA ILE A 149 5.26 -1.43 10.60
C ILE A 149 4.86 -2.51 11.63
N LYS A 150 5.06 -2.23 12.92
CA LYS A 150 4.72 -3.17 13.99
C LYS A 150 3.21 -3.35 14.15
N ASP A 151 2.43 -2.27 14.00
CA ASP A 151 0.96 -2.36 14.09
C ASP A 151 0.39 -3.21 12.98
N PHE A 152 0.84 -3.03 11.74
CA PHE A 152 0.37 -3.85 10.62
C PHE A 152 0.79 -5.31 10.75
N PHE A 153 2.01 -5.57 11.23
CA PHE A 153 2.48 -6.92 11.50
C PHE A 153 1.61 -7.62 12.56
N ASN A 154 1.28 -6.92 13.66
CA ASN A 154 0.41 -7.42 14.71
C ASN A 154 -1.04 -7.61 14.21
N PHE A 155 -1.56 -6.68 13.40
CA PHE A 155 -2.87 -6.79 12.77
C PHE A 155 -2.98 -8.08 11.95
N CYS A 156 -2.02 -8.37 11.08
CA CYS A 156 -2.01 -9.60 10.29
C CYS A 156 -1.99 -10.85 11.19
N SER A 157 -1.17 -10.83 12.25
CA SER A 157 -1.09 -11.94 13.21
C SER A 157 -2.44 -12.18 13.92
N ASN A 158 -3.08 -11.11 14.38
CA ASN A 158 -4.36 -11.19 15.11
C ASN A 158 -5.52 -11.63 14.22
N LYS A 159 -5.46 -11.35 12.92
CA LYS A 159 -6.47 -11.72 11.93
C LYS A 159 -6.17 -13.04 11.21
N ASN A 160 -5.11 -13.76 11.59
CA ASN A 160 -4.65 -14.97 10.92
C ASN A 160 -4.38 -14.75 9.40
N ILE A 161 -3.91 -13.56 9.04
CA ILE A 161 -3.48 -13.22 7.69
C ILE A 161 -2.01 -13.63 7.56
N GLU A 162 -1.69 -14.44 6.56
CA GLU A 162 -0.32 -14.87 6.32
C GLU A 162 0.51 -13.73 5.71
N LEU A 163 1.62 -13.39 6.37
CA LEU A 163 2.65 -12.50 5.85
C LEU A 163 3.63 -13.29 4.98
N TYR A 164 3.31 -13.44 3.69
CA TYR A 164 4.13 -14.22 2.75
C TYR A 164 5.50 -13.60 2.50
N LYS A 165 5.56 -12.27 2.33
CA LYS A 165 6.79 -11.49 2.30
C LYS A 165 6.59 -10.16 3.02
N SER A 166 7.59 -9.72 3.76
CA SER A 166 7.57 -8.45 4.48
C SER A 166 8.90 -7.74 4.27
N ILE A 167 8.87 -6.57 3.65
CA ILE A 167 10.03 -5.81 3.23
C ILE A 167 9.99 -4.43 3.87
N ALA A 168 11.09 -4.03 4.47
CA ALA A 168 11.33 -2.68 4.98
C ALA A 168 12.14 -1.88 3.96
N LEU A 169 11.71 -0.68 3.67
CA LEU A 169 12.43 0.30 2.86
C LEU A 169 12.92 1.44 3.75
N SER A 170 14.24 1.69 3.72
CA SER A 170 14.90 2.78 4.44
C SER A 170 15.78 3.53 3.44
N SER A 171 15.41 4.75 3.11
CA SER A 171 16.05 5.54 2.04
C SER A 171 16.18 4.71 0.76
N GLU A 172 17.40 4.20 0.45
CA GLU A 172 17.67 3.41 -0.74
C GLU A 172 17.84 1.91 -0.48
N LYS A 173 17.80 1.48 0.80
CA LYS A 173 18.09 0.09 1.21
C LYS A 173 16.80 -0.66 1.52
N THR A 174 16.72 -1.90 1.03
CA THR A 174 15.65 -2.84 1.36
C THR A 174 16.16 -3.94 2.28
N SER A 175 15.28 -4.43 3.14
CA SER A 175 15.59 -5.56 4.02
C SER A 175 14.32 -6.30 4.42
N THR A 176 14.44 -7.59 4.72
CA THR A 176 13.31 -8.41 5.16
C THR A 176 12.91 -8.07 6.60
N ILE A 177 11.60 -8.05 6.85
CA ILE A 177 11.02 -7.93 8.19
C ILE A 177 10.65 -9.33 8.69
N ASN A 178 10.98 -9.64 9.93
CA ASN A 178 10.56 -10.83 10.64
C ASN A 178 10.39 -10.54 12.15
N LYS A 179 9.85 -11.48 12.91
CA LYS A 179 9.61 -11.29 14.36
C LYS A 179 10.86 -10.88 15.13
N LYS A 180 12.05 -11.39 14.76
CA LYS A 180 13.32 -11.13 15.47
C LYS A 180 13.83 -9.70 15.26
N ASN A 181 13.60 -9.11 14.09
CA ASN A 181 14.10 -7.77 13.75
C ASN A 181 13.01 -6.68 13.70
N LEU A 182 11.75 -7.03 14.00
CA LEU A 182 10.60 -6.14 13.88
C LEU A 182 10.77 -4.79 14.60
N ILE A 183 11.29 -4.82 15.82
CA ILE A 183 11.51 -3.59 16.62
C ILE A 183 12.51 -2.66 15.92
N ILE A 184 13.63 -3.22 15.44
CA ILE A 184 14.67 -2.45 14.74
C ILE A 184 14.12 -1.91 13.41
N LYS A 185 13.40 -2.74 12.63
CA LYS A 185 12.80 -2.31 11.37
C LYS A 185 11.72 -1.26 11.58
N ASN A 186 10.90 -1.39 12.62
CA ASN A 186 9.92 -0.38 12.99
C ASN A 186 10.56 0.97 13.39
N LEU A 187 11.78 0.93 13.95
CA LEU A 187 12.48 2.16 14.36
C LEU A 187 13.19 2.85 13.19
N TYR A 188 13.80 2.09 12.27
CA TYR A 188 14.71 2.67 11.26
C TYR A 188 14.18 2.64 9.82
N SER A 189 13.01 2.05 9.55
CA SER A 189 12.47 1.99 8.20
C SER A 189 11.37 3.03 7.98
N GLU A 190 11.37 3.63 6.80
CA GLU A 190 10.44 4.69 6.42
C GLU A 190 9.11 4.12 5.88
N LEU A 191 9.18 2.94 5.24
CA LEU A 191 8.03 2.29 4.60
C LEU A 191 8.06 0.77 4.86
N GLY A 192 6.91 0.19 5.12
CA GLY A 192 6.68 -1.25 5.12
C GLY A 192 5.97 -1.69 3.84
N ILE A 193 6.41 -2.79 3.22
CA ILE A 193 5.80 -3.41 2.04
C ILE A 193 5.52 -4.85 2.38
N PHE A 194 4.27 -5.26 2.31
CA PHE A 194 3.79 -6.56 2.75
C PHE A 194 3.06 -7.26 1.61
N LEU A 195 3.49 -8.47 1.28
CA LEU A 195 2.73 -9.40 0.46
C LEU A 195 2.00 -10.35 1.41
N ILE A 196 0.67 -10.27 1.40
CA ILE A 196 -0.22 -11.01 2.29
C ILE A 196 -1.13 -11.94 1.51
N LYS A 197 -1.58 -12.99 2.16
CA LYS A 197 -2.63 -13.89 1.68
C LYS A 197 -3.49 -14.40 2.84
N LYS A 198 -4.65 -14.95 2.51
CA LYS A 198 -5.54 -15.56 3.49
C LYS A 198 -5.10 -16.97 3.83
#